data_1e7b86d78c778346136d4931bcedc9fb
#
_entry.id   1e7b86d78c778346136d4931bcedc9fb
#
_cell.length_a   1.000
_cell.length_b   1.000
_cell.length_c   1.000
_cell.angle_alpha   90.00
_cell.angle_beta   90.00
_cell.angle_gamma   90.00
#
_symmetry.space_group_name_H-M   'P 1'
#
loop_
_entity.id
_entity.type
_entity.pdbx_description
1 polymer ?
#
loop_
_entity_poly.entity_id
_entity_poly.type
_entity_poly.pdbx_seq_one_letter_code
_entity_poly.pdbx_strand_id
1 'polypeptide(L)' 'MYRHIRDQREDHDLSQSRLAAQLGMSQTGYSKYETGENDVPTAILIKLSDLYNVSIDYLLGQTDDPRRYYEKR' A
#
# COMPACT_ATOMS: atom_id res chain seq x y z
N MET A 1 -11.21 -2.82 4.48
CA MET A 1 -10.16 -3.01 3.47
C MET A 1 -9.89 -1.71 2.76
N TYR A 2 -8.66 -1.51 2.38
CA TYR A 2 -8.22 -0.24 1.79
C TYR A 2 -8.05 -0.43 0.29
N ARG A 3 -9.04 0.00 -0.46
CA ARG A 3 -9.14 -0.23 -1.89
C ARG A 3 -7.97 0.33 -2.70
N HIS A 4 -7.45 1.50 -2.32
CA HIS A 4 -6.36 2.12 -3.06
C HIS A 4 -5.06 1.33 -2.98
N ILE A 5 -4.89 0.49 -1.95
CA ILE A 5 -3.70 -0.35 -1.84
C ILE A 5 -3.66 -1.35 -2.98
N ARG A 6 -4.80 -2.01 -3.24
CA ARG A 6 -4.91 -2.94 -4.35
C ARG A 6 -4.84 -2.22 -5.69
N ASP A 7 -5.54 -1.09 -5.80
CA ASP A 7 -5.57 -0.33 -7.05
C ASP A 7 -4.17 0.10 -7.46
N GLN A 8 -3.36 0.59 -6.52
CA GLN A 8 -2.00 1.01 -6.81
C GLN A 8 -1.13 -0.18 -7.24
N ARG A 9 -1.31 -1.33 -6.59
CA ARG A 9 -0.57 -2.51 -6.97
C ARG A 9 -0.87 -2.91 -8.42
N GLU A 10 -2.15 -2.91 -8.78
CA GLU A 10 -2.57 -3.27 -10.13
C GLU A 10 -2.11 -2.24 -11.15
N ASP A 11 -2.17 -0.96 -10.80
CA ASP A 11 -1.72 0.11 -11.68
C ASP A 11 -0.22 0.01 -11.99
N HIS A 12 0.56 -0.56 -11.06
CA HIS A 12 1.99 -0.75 -11.26
C HIS A 12 2.33 -2.13 -11.81
N ASP A 13 1.32 -2.89 -12.24
CA ASP A 13 1.49 -4.22 -12.82
C ASP A 13 2.25 -5.17 -11.90
N LEU A 14 2.02 -5.07 -10.60
CA LEU A 14 2.67 -5.93 -9.62
C LEU A 14 1.73 -7.04 -9.19
N SER A 15 2.25 -8.27 -9.19
CA SER A 15 1.52 -9.38 -8.55
C SER A 15 1.61 -9.24 -7.04
N GLN A 16 0.71 -9.92 -6.33
CA GLN A 16 0.77 -9.93 -4.87
C GLN A 16 2.11 -10.50 -4.37
N SER A 17 2.60 -11.55 -5.02
CA SER A 17 3.84 -12.18 -4.58
C SER A 17 5.05 -11.27 -4.80
N ARG A 18 5.08 -10.52 -5.89
CA ARG A 18 6.20 -9.60 -6.16
C ARG A 18 6.19 -8.45 -5.17
N LEU A 19 5.01 -7.88 -4.90
CA LEU A 19 4.92 -6.80 -3.94
C LEU A 19 5.27 -7.30 -2.53
N ALA A 20 4.77 -8.47 -2.14
CA ALA A 20 5.09 -9.03 -0.84
C ALA A 20 6.60 -9.21 -0.67
N ALA A 21 7.28 -9.68 -1.71
CA ALA A 21 8.74 -9.82 -1.67
C ALA A 21 9.42 -8.48 -1.45
N GLN A 22 8.94 -7.42 -2.10
CA GLN A 22 9.49 -6.08 -1.90
C GLN A 22 9.25 -5.57 -0.48
N LEU A 23 8.16 -5.99 0.14
CA LEU A 23 7.84 -5.60 1.51
C LEU A 23 8.51 -6.51 2.55
N GLY A 24 9.19 -7.56 2.10
CA GLY A 24 9.87 -8.48 3.00
C GLY A 24 8.91 -9.40 3.75
N MET A 25 7.79 -9.77 3.13
CA MET A 25 6.78 -10.59 3.78
C MET A 25 6.23 -11.65 2.82
N SER A 26 5.45 -12.59 3.34
CA SER A 26 4.83 -13.64 2.53
C SER A 26 3.67 -13.09 1.72
N GLN A 27 3.37 -13.75 0.59
CA GLN A 27 2.21 -13.40 -0.22
C GLN A 27 0.92 -13.56 0.58
N THR A 28 0.82 -14.63 1.36
CA THR A 28 -0.38 -14.88 2.17
C THR A 28 -0.61 -13.75 3.17
N GLY A 29 0.46 -13.29 3.82
CA GLY A 29 0.35 -12.18 4.77
C GLY A 29 -0.08 -10.89 4.09
N TYR A 30 0.50 -10.58 2.93
CA TYR A 30 0.11 -9.39 2.19
C TYR A 30 -1.35 -9.48 1.70
N SER A 31 -1.74 -10.66 1.20
CA SER A 31 -3.09 -10.85 0.68
C SER A 31 -4.17 -10.49 1.70
N LYS A 32 -3.90 -10.76 2.97
CA LYS A 32 -4.86 -10.45 4.04
C LYS A 32 -5.06 -8.95 4.24
N TYR A 33 -4.11 -8.15 3.82
CA TYR A 33 -4.29 -6.69 3.83
C TYR A 33 -5.29 -6.27 2.76
N GLU A 34 -5.21 -6.87 1.58
CA GLU A 34 -6.13 -6.51 0.49
C GLU A 34 -7.55 -6.98 0.75
N THR A 35 -7.72 -8.12 1.41
CA THR A 35 -9.05 -8.63 1.74
C THR A 35 -9.68 -7.95 2.95
N GLY A 36 -8.87 -7.24 3.74
CA GLY A 36 -9.36 -6.63 4.98
C GLY A 36 -9.36 -7.57 6.16
N GLU A 37 -8.84 -8.79 5.97
CA GLU A 37 -8.75 -9.77 7.05
C GLU A 37 -7.83 -9.30 8.16
N ASN A 38 -6.74 -8.62 7.79
CA ASN A 38 -5.81 -8.01 8.72
C ASN A 38 -5.65 -6.53 8.39
N ASP A 39 -5.53 -5.71 9.42
CA ASP A 39 -5.17 -4.31 9.25
C ASP A 39 -3.73 -4.19 8.77
N VAL A 40 -3.46 -3.09 8.06
CA VAL A 40 -2.11 -2.81 7.54
C VAL A 40 -1.32 -2.09 8.62
N PRO A 41 -0.20 -2.66 9.08
CA PRO A 41 0.64 -1.97 10.06
C PRO A 41 1.18 -0.65 9.51
N THR A 42 1.42 0.29 10.40
CA THR A 42 1.95 1.61 10.02
C THR A 42 3.26 1.48 9.22
N ALA A 43 4.14 0.58 9.63
CA ALA A 43 5.41 0.39 8.91
C ALA A 43 5.18 -0.02 7.45
N ILE A 44 4.18 -0.86 7.20
CA ILE A 44 3.86 -1.29 5.84
C ILE A 44 3.23 -0.14 5.06
N LEU A 45 2.37 0.66 5.70
CA LEU A 45 1.79 1.83 5.06
C LEU A 45 2.87 2.81 4.60
N ILE A 46 3.88 3.03 5.42
CA ILE A 46 4.99 3.91 5.07
C ILE A 46 5.74 3.36 3.86
N LYS A 47 6.01 2.06 3.85
CA LYS A 47 6.69 1.42 2.72
C LYS A 47 5.89 1.55 1.43
N LEU A 48 4.58 1.33 1.50
CA LEU A 48 3.71 1.44 0.33
C LEU A 48 3.64 2.89 -0.16
N SER A 49 3.54 3.83 0.76
CA SER A 49 3.54 5.25 0.42
C SER A 49 4.80 5.64 -0.33
N ASP A 50 5.95 5.17 0.15
CA ASP A 50 7.23 5.45 -0.50
C ASP A 50 7.35 4.75 -1.85
N LEU A 51 6.91 3.50 -1.92
CA LEU A 51 7.02 2.70 -3.14
C LEU A 51 6.19 3.31 -4.29
N TYR A 52 4.96 3.71 -3.97
CA TYR A 52 4.05 4.24 -4.97
C TYR A 52 4.12 5.76 -5.10
N ASN A 53 4.83 6.42 -4.20
CA ASN A 53 4.92 7.88 -4.15
C ASN A 53 3.53 8.52 -4.01
N VAL A 54 2.74 7.99 -3.10
CA VAL A 54 1.41 8.53 -2.78
C VAL A 54 1.30 8.75 -1.29
N SER A 55 0.35 9.57 -0.86
CA SER A 55 0.16 9.83 0.56
C SER A 55 -0.45 8.62 1.27
N ILE A 56 -0.17 8.49 2.56
CA ILE A 56 -0.79 7.45 3.37
C ILE A 56 -2.30 7.71 3.46
N ASP A 57 -2.72 8.97 3.54
CA ASP A 57 -4.14 9.30 3.54
C ASP A 57 -4.84 8.76 2.31
N TYR A 58 -4.20 8.86 1.15
CA TYR A 58 -4.77 8.30 -0.08
C TYR A 58 -4.90 6.78 0.02
N LEU A 59 -3.86 6.11 0.53
CA LEU A 59 -3.89 4.66 0.67
C LEU A 59 -5.02 4.21 1.60
N LEU A 60 -5.32 4.99 2.62
CA LEU A 60 -6.38 4.69 3.58
C LEU A 60 -7.76 5.14 3.12
N GLY A 61 -7.86 5.79 1.96
CA GLY A 61 -9.13 6.26 1.44
C GLY A 61 -9.66 7.52 2.10
N GLN A 62 -8.80 8.26 2.81
CA GLN A 62 -9.20 9.50 3.48
C GLN A 62 -9.21 10.69 2.53
N THR A 63 -8.64 10.53 1.35
CA THR A 63 -8.64 11.54 0.30
C THR A 63 -8.57 10.85 -1.04
N ASP A 64 -9.10 11.51 -2.08
CA ASP A 64 -8.98 11.03 -3.46
C ASP A 64 -7.74 11.62 -4.15
N ASP A 65 -7.02 12.49 -3.47
CA ASP A 65 -5.82 13.13 -4.00
C ASP A 65 -4.59 12.33 -3.55
N PRO A 66 -3.86 11.69 -4.48
CA PRO A 66 -2.71 10.85 -4.10
C PRO A 66 -1.47 11.65 -3.71
N ARG A 67 -1.46 12.95 -3.91
CA ARG A 67 -0.25 13.76 -3.71
C ARG A 67 0.22 13.74 -2.27
N ARG A 68 1.54 13.73 -2.12
CA ARG A 68 2.18 13.82 -0.81
C ARG A 68 2.43 15.29 -0.51
N TYR A 69 1.92 15.75 0.63
CA TYR A 69 2.02 17.16 1.00
C TYR A 69 3.17 17.45 1.92
N TYR A 70 3.80 16.42 2.49
CA TYR A 70 4.92 16.62 3.39
C TYR A 70 6.23 16.59 2.61
N GLU A 71 7.20 17.34 3.12
CA GLU A 71 8.50 17.40 2.50
C GLU A 71 9.29 16.14 2.78
N LYS A 72 10.02 15.70 1.76
CA LYS A 72 10.94 14.61 1.92
C LYS A 72 12.23 15.12 2.54
N ARG A 73 12.73 14.44 3.54
CA ARG A 73 13.95 14.89 4.20
C ARG A 73 15.13 14.03 3.88
#